data_856bd6d9442d518ac82fef5ae89731b5
#
_entry.id   856bd6d9442d518ac82fef5ae89731b5
#
_cell.length_a   1.000
_cell.length_b   1.000
_cell.length_c   1.000
_cell.angle_alpha   90.00
_cell.angle_beta   90.00
_cell.angle_gamma   90.00
#
_symmetry.space_group_name_H-M   'P 1'
#
loop_
_entity.id
_entity.type
_entity.pdbx_description
1 polymer ?
#
loop_
_entity_poly.entity_id
_entity_poly.type
_entity_poly.pdbx_seq_one_letter_code
_entity_poly.pdbx_strand_id
1 'polypeptide(L)'
;MTPGKLWMTTTQRHIKGLGSALAVMLLAGCSSAPNESAAPNPPTVDQTAPTSQTCDASAVQYAIGAPFDEANVATLEEQSGARQVRVLRPGTAATMDYRDDRLNIHLESNDMIESLRCG
;
A
#
# COMPACT_ATOMS: atom_id res chain seq x y z
N MET A 1 -39.81 -25.02 5.39
CA MET A 1 -39.30 -26.22 4.74
C MET A 1 -38.86 -25.89 3.33
N THR A 2 -37.58 -25.70 3.11
CA THR A 2 -36.89 -25.95 1.84
C THR A 2 -35.39 -25.85 2.09
N PRO A 3 -34.60 -26.90 1.93
CA PRO A 3 -33.15 -26.84 2.01
C PRO A 3 -32.61 -26.39 0.65
N GLY A 4 -31.91 -25.26 0.65
CA GLY A 4 -31.31 -24.70 -0.55
C GLY A 4 -29.86 -25.12 -0.70
N LYS A 5 -29.50 -25.38 -1.83
CA LYS A 5 -28.39 -26.02 -2.50
C LYS A 5 -27.03 -25.42 -2.24
N LEU A 6 -26.14 -26.29 -1.73
CA LEU A 6 -24.68 -26.18 -1.89
C LEU A 6 -24.33 -26.14 -3.39
N TRP A 7 -23.55 -25.13 -3.80
CA TRP A 7 -22.78 -25.17 -5.04
C TRP A 7 -21.30 -25.12 -4.67
N MET A 8 -20.75 -26.31 -4.46
CA MET A 8 -19.32 -26.55 -4.61
C MET A 8 -19.02 -26.64 -6.10
N THR A 9 -18.19 -25.78 -6.61
CA THR A 9 -17.55 -26.00 -7.91
C THR A 9 -16.05 -25.80 -7.74
N THR A 10 -15.40 -26.90 -7.37
CA THR A 10 -13.97 -27.10 -7.47
C THR A 10 -13.61 -27.24 -8.93
N THR A 11 -12.93 -26.28 -9.51
CA THR A 11 -12.26 -26.45 -10.81
C THR A 11 -10.76 -26.38 -10.61
N GLN A 12 -10.19 -27.52 -10.35
CA GLN A 12 -8.75 -27.77 -10.33
C GLN A 12 -8.30 -28.05 -11.76
N ARG A 13 -7.61 -27.12 -12.39
CA ARG A 13 -6.95 -27.35 -13.68
C ARG A 13 -5.48 -27.64 -13.45
N HIS A 14 -5.15 -28.92 -13.55
CA HIS A 14 -3.80 -29.40 -13.74
C HIS A 14 -3.32 -29.03 -15.15
N ILE A 15 -2.29 -28.25 -15.26
CA ILE A 15 -1.52 -28.10 -16.49
C ILE A 15 -0.15 -28.73 -16.25
N LYS A 16 -0.01 -29.96 -16.71
CA LYS A 16 1.27 -30.60 -16.95
C LYS A 16 1.78 -30.10 -18.30
N GLY A 17 2.94 -29.49 -18.32
CA GLY A 17 3.65 -29.11 -19.55
C GLY A 17 5.11 -29.39 -19.38
N LEU A 18 5.56 -30.55 -19.89
CA LEU A 18 6.96 -30.87 -20.17
C LEU A 18 7.47 -29.96 -21.29
N GLY A 19 8.65 -29.42 -21.12
CA GLY A 19 9.33 -28.71 -22.20
C GLY A 19 10.81 -28.52 -21.88
N SER A 20 11.60 -29.53 -22.25
CA SER A 20 13.04 -29.56 -22.27
C SER A 20 13.59 -28.60 -23.34
N ALA A 21 14.61 -27.81 -23.05
CA ALA A 21 15.67 -27.48 -24.01
C ALA A 21 16.84 -26.76 -23.31
N LEU A 22 17.96 -27.44 -23.36
CA LEU A 22 19.32 -26.94 -23.12
C LEU A 22 19.67 -25.81 -24.11
N ALA A 23 20.29 -24.75 -23.63
CA ALA A 23 21.21 -23.95 -24.42
C ALA A 23 22.28 -23.35 -23.50
N VAL A 24 23.42 -23.98 -23.53
CA VAL A 24 24.72 -23.52 -23.03
C VAL A 24 25.22 -22.45 -23.99
N MET A 25 25.45 -21.21 -23.50
CA MET A 25 26.33 -20.25 -24.18
C MET A 25 27.24 -19.60 -23.15
N LEU A 26 28.47 -20.10 -23.13
CA LEU A 26 29.64 -19.49 -22.53
C LEU A 26 30.08 -18.30 -23.42
N LEU A 27 30.06 -17.10 -22.83
CA LEU A 27 30.81 -15.97 -23.37
C LEU A 27 31.52 -15.28 -22.18
N ALA A 28 32.80 -15.68 -22.07
CA ALA A 28 33.77 -14.96 -21.27
C ALA A 28 34.09 -13.62 -21.94
N GLY A 29 33.70 -12.54 -21.31
CA GLY A 29 34.09 -11.18 -21.66
C GLY A 29 34.76 -10.52 -20.49
N CYS A 30 36.08 -10.65 -20.35
CA CYS A 30 36.89 -9.79 -19.52
C CYS A 30 36.97 -8.43 -20.17
N SER A 31 36.31 -7.43 -19.58
CA SER A 31 36.59 -6.01 -19.81
C SER A 31 37.11 -5.43 -18.54
N SER A 32 38.42 -5.26 -18.46
CA SER A 32 39.11 -4.44 -17.49
C SER A 32 38.75 -2.98 -17.77
N ALA A 33 37.92 -2.38 -16.95
CA ALA A 33 37.71 -0.94 -16.94
C ALA A 33 38.80 -0.28 -16.07
N PRO A 34 39.44 0.80 -16.52
CA PRO A 34 40.44 1.51 -15.72
C PRO A 34 39.77 2.17 -14.50
N ASN A 35 40.49 2.02 -13.42
CA ASN A 35 40.21 2.62 -12.12
C ASN A 35 40.15 4.14 -12.26
N GLU A 36 38.97 4.72 -12.31
CA GLU A 36 38.77 6.17 -12.27
C GLU A 36 38.47 6.60 -10.86
N SER A 37 39.36 7.39 -10.35
CA SER A 37 39.37 8.20 -9.13
C SER A 37 38.10 8.14 -8.28
N ALA A 38 38.28 7.60 -7.08
CA ALA A 38 37.34 7.74 -5.98
C ALA A 38 37.05 9.23 -5.75
N ALA A 39 35.86 9.66 -6.14
CA ALA A 39 35.30 10.88 -5.61
C ALA A 39 35.11 10.70 -4.10
N PRO A 40 35.43 11.70 -3.27
CA PRO A 40 35.23 11.60 -1.84
C PRO A 40 33.73 11.35 -1.60
N ASN A 41 33.44 10.24 -0.93
CA ASN A 41 32.08 9.94 -0.48
C ASN A 41 31.56 11.16 0.28
N PRO A 42 30.38 11.68 -0.04
CA PRO A 42 29.73 12.65 0.83
C PRO A 42 29.59 12.03 2.22
N PRO A 43 29.73 12.84 3.30
CA PRO A 43 29.62 12.31 4.64
C PRO A 43 28.30 11.57 4.75
N THR A 44 28.37 10.30 5.11
CA THR A 44 27.21 9.51 5.50
C THR A 44 26.68 10.18 6.77
N VAL A 45 25.76 11.11 6.61
CA VAL A 45 24.88 11.48 7.71
C VAL A 45 24.16 10.22 8.07
N ASP A 46 24.51 9.70 9.24
CA ASP A 46 23.74 8.67 9.92
C ASP A 46 22.35 9.27 10.16
N GLN A 47 21.52 9.16 9.13
CA GLN A 47 20.12 9.46 9.26
C GLN A 47 19.52 8.28 10.02
N THR A 48 19.70 8.31 11.33
CA THR A 48 18.66 7.79 12.21
C THR A 48 17.47 8.73 12.03
N ALA A 49 16.87 8.66 10.85
CA ALA A 49 15.57 9.24 10.63
C ALA A 49 14.66 8.61 11.68
N PRO A 50 13.94 9.40 12.47
CA PRO A 50 12.85 8.85 13.25
C PRO A 50 12.04 8.05 12.26
N THR A 51 11.75 6.81 12.59
CA THR A 51 10.90 5.94 11.79
C THR A 51 9.66 6.76 11.48
N SER A 52 9.60 7.33 10.29
CA SER A 52 8.44 8.09 9.84
C SER A 52 7.33 7.05 9.85
N GLN A 53 6.45 7.12 10.84
CA GLN A 53 5.23 6.32 10.80
C GLN A 53 4.48 6.82 9.58
N THR A 54 4.71 6.11 8.50
CA THR A 54 4.06 6.38 7.23
C THR A 54 2.68 5.78 7.33
N CYS A 55 1.67 6.59 7.08
CA CYS A 55 0.30 6.12 7.04
C CYS A 55 0.15 4.97 6.05
N ASP A 56 -0.53 3.91 6.45
CA ASP A 56 -0.92 2.78 5.60
C ASP A 56 -2.44 2.67 5.53
N ALA A 57 -3.03 3.24 4.49
CA ALA A 57 -4.46 3.17 4.28
C ALA A 57 -4.97 1.75 3.99
N SER A 58 -4.11 0.82 3.58
CA SER A 58 -4.51 -0.57 3.29
C SER A 58 -4.98 -1.30 4.54
N ALA A 59 -4.43 -0.95 5.70
CA ALA A 59 -4.79 -1.55 6.99
C ALA A 59 -6.22 -1.23 7.43
N VAL A 60 -6.84 -0.19 6.87
CA VAL A 60 -8.16 0.32 7.28
C VAL A 60 -9.23 0.25 6.18
N GLN A 61 -8.93 -0.39 5.05
CA GLN A 61 -9.87 -0.49 3.91
C GLN A 61 -11.18 -1.22 4.25
N TYR A 62 -11.19 -2.01 5.31
CA TYR A 62 -12.40 -2.70 5.79
C TYR A 62 -13.52 -1.75 6.23
N ALA A 63 -13.18 -0.51 6.58
CA ALA A 63 -14.15 0.50 7.02
C ALA A 63 -14.88 1.20 5.86
N ILE A 64 -14.46 0.99 4.61
CA ILE A 64 -15.16 1.54 3.44
C ILE A 64 -16.56 0.94 3.34
N GLY A 65 -17.55 1.80 3.12
CA GLY A 65 -18.95 1.44 3.07
C GLY A 65 -19.63 1.33 4.45
N ALA A 66 -18.88 1.54 5.54
CA ALA A 66 -19.46 1.63 6.88
C ALA A 66 -19.92 3.07 7.19
N PRO A 67 -20.90 3.25 8.10
CA PRO A 67 -21.23 4.56 8.63
C PRO A 67 -20.05 5.19 9.35
N PHE A 68 -19.83 6.46 9.13
CA PHE A 68 -18.79 7.21 9.84
C PHE A 68 -19.21 7.44 11.31
N ASP A 69 -18.32 7.10 12.22
CA ASP A 69 -18.47 7.37 13.65
C ASP A 69 -17.17 8.00 14.18
N GLU A 70 -17.28 9.16 14.80
CA GLU A 70 -16.14 9.86 15.40
C GLU A 70 -15.44 9.02 16.48
N ALA A 71 -16.16 8.14 17.17
CA ALA A 71 -15.58 7.23 18.16
C ALA A 71 -14.58 6.24 17.54
N ASN A 72 -14.72 5.93 16.25
CA ASN A 72 -13.83 5.02 15.54
C ASN A 72 -12.61 5.71 14.92
N VAL A 73 -12.55 7.03 14.90
CA VAL A 73 -11.44 7.78 14.27
C VAL A 73 -10.10 7.43 14.90
N ALA A 74 -10.03 7.36 16.24
CA ALA A 74 -8.80 7.00 16.95
C ALA A 74 -8.32 5.58 16.59
N THR A 75 -9.24 4.64 16.40
CA THR A 75 -8.91 3.28 15.97
C THR A 75 -8.38 3.24 14.54
N LEU A 76 -8.98 4.00 13.62
CA LEU A 76 -8.51 4.11 12.25
C LEU A 76 -7.12 4.78 12.16
N GLU A 77 -6.88 5.80 13.00
CA GLU A 77 -5.59 6.47 13.12
C GLU A 77 -4.51 5.49 13.59
N GLU A 78 -4.76 4.76 14.67
CA GLU A 78 -3.84 3.77 15.23
C GLU A 78 -3.53 2.65 14.24
N GLN A 79 -4.55 2.07 13.63
CA GLN A 79 -4.39 0.94 12.70
C GLN A 79 -3.71 1.32 11.39
N SER A 80 -3.94 2.53 10.91
CA SER A 80 -3.23 3.06 9.72
C SER A 80 -1.83 3.56 10.03
N GLY A 81 -1.46 3.70 11.31
CA GLY A 81 -0.22 4.34 11.72
C GLY A 81 -0.13 5.83 11.39
N ALA A 82 -1.25 6.45 11.02
CA ALA A 82 -1.31 7.88 10.78
C ALA A 82 -1.08 8.67 12.08
N ARG A 83 -0.52 9.85 11.96
CA ARG A 83 -0.35 10.80 13.07
C ARG A 83 -1.44 11.86 13.09
N GLN A 84 -2.18 11.97 12.00
CA GLN A 84 -3.28 12.90 11.82
C GLN A 84 -4.39 12.27 11.00
N VAL A 85 -5.61 12.63 11.31
CA VAL A 85 -6.79 12.25 10.52
C VAL A 85 -7.48 13.51 10.02
N ARG A 86 -7.90 13.49 8.76
CA ARG A 86 -8.74 14.52 8.16
C ARG A 86 -10.03 13.87 7.66
N VAL A 87 -11.16 14.37 8.10
CA VAL A 87 -12.47 13.97 7.61
C VAL A 87 -12.91 14.95 6.50
N LEU A 88 -13.15 14.42 5.31
CA LEU A 88 -13.55 15.18 4.13
C LEU A 88 -14.99 14.84 3.77
N ARG A 89 -15.88 15.80 3.92
CA ARG A 89 -17.29 15.71 3.52
C ARG A 89 -17.47 16.23 2.10
N PRO A 90 -18.53 15.83 1.38
CA PRO A 90 -18.84 16.39 0.05
C PRO A 90 -18.86 17.92 0.09
N GLY A 91 -18.19 18.54 -0.87
CA GLY A 91 -18.08 20.00 -0.93
C GLY A 91 -17.02 20.62 -0.01
N THR A 92 -16.33 19.83 0.81
CA THR A 92 -15.17 20.33 1.57
C THR A 92 -13.99 20.53 0.64
N ALA A 93 -13.43 21.74 0.61
CA ALA A 93 -12.20 22.01 -0.12
C ALA A 93 -11.04 21.27 0.57
N ALA A 94 -10.42 20.33 -0.14
CA ALA A 94 -9.16 19.74 0.30
C ALA A 94 -8.03 20.69 -0.05
N THR A 95 -7.19 21.03 0.92
CA THR A 95 -5.96 21.79 0.66
C THR A 95 -4.94 20.90 -0.05
N MET A 96 -4.08 21.50 -0.90
CA MET A 96 -3.08 20.79 -1.72
C MET A 96 -1.85 20.36 -0.91
N ASP A 97 -1.88 20.44 0.41
CA ASP A 97 -0.81 20.04 1.30
C ASP A 97 -0.80 18.50 1.46
N TYR A 98 0.09 17.85 0.77
CA TYR A 98 0.34 16.42 0.94
C TYR A 98 1.06 16.15 2.27
N ARG A 99 0.61 15.12 3.00
CA ARG A 99 1.26 14.65 4.24
C ARG A 99 1.24 13.12 4.27
N ASP A 100 2.41 12.53 4.26
CA ASP A 100 2.60 11.08 4.30
C ASP A 100 2.19 10.44 5.64
N ASP A 101 2.04 11.24 6.68
CA ASP A 101 1.62 10.86 8.02
C ASP A 101 0.13 11.11 8.31
N ARG A 102 -0.67 11.45 7.29
CA ARG A 102 -2.08 11.78 7.45
C ARG A 102 -3.01 10.81 6.75
N LEU A 103 -4.03 10.33 7.46
CA LEU A 103 -5.15 9.59 6.89
C LEU A 103 -6.29 10.56 6.53
N ASN A 104 -6.73 10.53 5.28
CA ASN A 104 -7.92 11.23 4.83
C ASN A 104 -9.08 10.25 4.75
N ILE A 105 -10.17 10.56 5.44
CA ILE A 105 -11.44 9.83 5.42
C ILE A 105 -12.41 10.62 4.56
N HIS A 106 -12.71 10.12 3.37
CA HIS A 106 -13.70 10.72 2.47
C HIS A 106 -15.08 10.15 2.78
N LEU A 107 -16.04 11.03 2.96
CA LEU A 107 -17.44 10.66 3.25
C LEU A 107 -18.34 10.96 2.05
N GLU A 108 -19.35 10.13 1.89
CA GLU A 108 -20.50 10.40 1.04
C GLU A 108 -21.47 11.37 1.73
N SER A 109 -22.49 11.86 1.00
CA SER A 109 -23.50 12.77 1.52
C SER A 109 -24.39 12.19 2.62
N ASN A 110 -24.40 10.86 2.76
CA ASN A 110 -25.13 10.10 3.77
C ASN A 110 -24.25 9.68 4.96
N ASP A 111 -23.08 10.33 5.13
CA ASP A 111 -22.09 10.02 6.15
C ASP A 111 -21.52 8.59 6.11
N MET A 112 -21.56 7.94 4.94
CA MET A 112 -20.85 6.66 4.73
C MET A 112 -19.40 6.92 4.33
N ILE A 113 -18.50 6.05 4.73
CA ILE A 113 -17.08 6.13 4.33
C ILE A 113 -16.95 5.69 2.87
N GLU A 114 -16.63 6.63 1.98
CA GLU A 114 -16.42 6.41 0.56
C GLU A 114 -15.04 5.86 0.27
N SER A 115 -14.03 6.47 0.86
CA SER A 115 -12.63 6.05 0.66
C SER A 115 -11.72 6.49 1.80
N LEU A 116 -10.62 5.75 1.95
CA LEU A 116 -9.56 6.01 2.93
C LEU A 116 -8.23 6.11 2.18
N ARG A 117 -7.52 7.22 2.35
CA ARG A 117 -6.26 7.50 1.64
C ARG A 117 -5.27 8.22 2.53
N CYS A 118 -3.99 7.89 2.38
CA CYS A 118 -2.91 8.68 2.96
C CYS A 118 -2.57 9.89 2.09
N GLY A 119 -2.24 11.03 2.70
CA GLY A 119 -1.84 12.18 1.91
C GLY A 119 -2.25 13.55 2.41
#